data_7a3f1686e3fac94af7e9d273aeddc498
#
_entry.id   7a3f1686e3fac94af7e9d273aeddc498
#
_cell.length_a   1.000
_cell.length_b   1.000
_cell.length_c   1.000
_cell.angle_alpha   90.00
_cell.angle_beta   90.00
_cell.angle_gamma   90.00
#
_symmetry.space_group_name_H-M   'P 1'
#
loop_
_entity.id
_entity.type
_entity.pdbx_description
1 polymer ?
#
loop_
_entity_poly.entity_id
_entity_poly.type
_entity_poly.pdbx_seq_one_letter_code
_entity_poly.pdbx_strand_id
1 'polypeptide(L)'
;MAGYVLATLALAVWVYLMTARGRYWLAGERDDRREAAAPAVWPRVTTVIPARDEVETIGTTIRSLLGQAYPGALSIVLVDDESRDGTAEAARAAAAAAGSSDRLTVLTGRPLPAGWTGKVWAMHQGVAQATSAVPPPDYLLLTDADITYGPEALAPLVARAEAGGNALTSLMVKLRCESLA
;
A
#
# COMPACT_ATOMS: atom_id res chain seq x y z
N MET A 1 -32.18 13.80 33.24
CA MET A 1 -31.18 14.88 33.19
C MET A 1 -29.79 14.39 32.77
N ALA A 2 -29.25 13.34 33.34
CA ALA A 2 -27.91 12.81 32.98
C ALA A 2 -27.75 12.48 31.49
N GLY A 3 -28.77 11.90 30.83
CA GLY A 3 -28.73 11.58 29.40
C GLY A 3 -28.57 12.79 28.47
N TYR A 4 -29.24 13.88 28.78
CA TYR A 4 -29.11 15.14 28.02
C TYR A 4 -27.72 15.76 28.17
N VAL A 5 -27.12 15.69 29.35
CA VAL A 5 -25.76 16.16 29.58
C VAL A 5 -24.75 15.39 28.77
N LEU A 6 -24.85 14.05 28.75
CA LEU A 6 -23.99 13.19 27.94
C LEU A 6 -24.14 13.45 26.44
N ALA A 7 -25.38 13.59 25.95
CA ALA A 7 -25.66 13.88 24.55
C ALA A 7 -25.08 15.26 24.14
N THR A 8 -25.22 16.27 24.98
CA THR A 8 -24.68 17.61 24.70
C THR A 8 -23.15 17.59 24.69
N LEU A 9 -22.52 16.89 25.62
CA LEU A 9 -21.06 16.69 25.64
C LEU A 9 -20.57 15.98 24.38
N ALA A 10 -21.22 14.87 23.99
CA ALA A 10 -20.88 14.15 22.79
C ALA A 10 -21.01 15.02 21.53
N LEU A 11 -22.11 15.79 21.43
CA LEU A 11 -22.32 16.74 20.33
C LEU A 11 -21.23 17.82 20.30
N ALA A 12 -20.89 18.40 21.45
CA ALA A 12 -19.84 19.42 21.54
C ALA A 12 -18.47 18.89 21.10
N VAL A 13 -18.12 17.65 21.50
CA VAL A 13 -16.89 16.98 21.05
C VAL A 13 -16.90 16.77 19.53
N TRP A 14 -18.00 16.30 18.96
CA TRP A 14 -18.11 16.11 17.52
C TRP A 14 -18.02 17.44 16.74
N VAL A 15 -18.70 18.47 17.21
CA VAL A 15 -18.61 19.82 16.62
C VAL A 15 -17.17 20.32 16.67
N TYR A 16 -16.49 20.20 17.81
CA TYR A 16 -15.09 20.57 17.95
C TYR A 16 -14.18 19.80 16.98
N LEU A 17 -14.32 18.47 16.91
CA LEU A 17 -13.55 17.64 15.99
C LEU A 17 -13.79 18.02 14.53
N MET A 18 -15.04 18.30 14.17
CA MET A 18 -15.39 18.69 12.80
C MET A 18 -14.92 20.08 12.42
N THR A 19 -14.91 21.05 13.33
CA THR A 19 -14.66 22.46 12.97
C THR A 19 -13.27 22.95 13.32
N ALA A 20 -12.69 22.47 14.43
CA ALA A 20 -11.46 23.01 15.00
C ALA A 20 -10.27 22.04 14.94
N ARG A 21 -10.49 20.73 14.76
CA ARG A 21 -9.40 19.75 14.83
C ARG A 21 -9.14 19.10 13.48
N GLY A 22 -7.91 19.31 12.96
CA GLY A 22 -7.33 18.54 11.84
C GLY A 22 -7.95 18.79 10.46
N ARG A 23 -9.21 19.15 10.35
CA ARG A 23 -9.92 19.39 9.07
C ARG A 23 -9.74 18.28 8.04
N TYR A 24 -9.52 17.02 8.49
CA TYR A 24 -9.19 15.88 7.64
C TYR A 24 -10.24 15.61 6.54
N TRP A 25 -11.53 15.89 6.79
CA TRP A 25 -12.60 15.75 5.79
C TRP A 25 -12.50 16.73 4.62
N LEU A 26 -11.74 17.83 4.75
CA LEU A 26 -11.53 18.77 3.65
C LEU A 26 -10.57 18.21 2.61
N ALA A 27 -9.89 17.09 2.91
CA ALA A 27 -8.89 16.49 2.04
C ALA A 27 -7.98 17.57 1.40
N GLY A 28 -7.45 18.46 2.27
CA GLY A 28 -6.66 19.63 1.82
C GLY A 28 -5.34 19.22 1.18
N GLU A 29 -4.75 18.13 1.66
CA GLU A 29 -3.57 17.52 1.09
C GLU A 29 -4.02 16.45 0.07
N ARG A 30 -3.85 16.77 -1.21
CA ARG A 30 -4.23 15.90 -2.33
C ARG A 30 -3.04 15.76 -3.24
N ASP A 31 -2.87 14.55 -3.79
CA ASP A 31 -1.84 14.21 -4.75
C ASP A 31 -2.05 14.85 -6.12
N ASP A 32 -3.32 15.15 -6.51
CA ASP A 32 -3.70 15.79 -7.75
C ASP A 32 -3.50 17.31 -7.80
N ARG A 33 -3.10 17.94 -6.69
CA ARG A 33 -2.99 19.42 -6.59
C ARG A 33 -1.58 19.98 -6.67
N ARG A 34 -0.57 19.16 -6.52
CA ARG A 34 0.85 19.56 -6.59
C ARG A 34 1.66 18.50 -7.31
N GLU A 35 2.11 18.83 -8.50
CA GLU A 35 3.16 18.06 -9.16
C GLU A 35 4.49 18.34 -8.46
N ALA A 36 5.16 17.30 -8.01
CA ALA A 36 6.54 17.38 -7.58
C ALA A 36 7.45 17.25 -8.81
N ALA A 37 8.55 17.97 -8.81
CA ALA A 37 9.54 17.83 -9.89
C ALA A 37 10.06 16.39 -9.94
N ALA A 38 10.19 15.85 -11.15
CA ALA A 38 10.78 14.53 -11.34
C ALA A 38 12.23 14.52 -10.82
N PRO A 39 12.67 13.50 -10.08
CA PRO A 39 14.04 13.39 -9.64
C PRO A 39 14.99 13.17 -10.83
N ALA A 40 16.23 13.63 -10.72
CA ALA A 40 17.24 13.45 -11.77
C ALA A 40 17.58 11.97 -12.04
N VAL A 41 17.51 11.16 -11.00
CA VAL A 41 17.65 9.70 -11.04
C VAL A 41 16.49 9.10 -10.28
N TRP A 42 15.74 8.19 -10.93
CA TRP A 42 14.63 7.53 -10.31
C TRP A 42 15.11 6.42 -9.35
N PRO A 43 14.70 6.46 -8.07
CA PRO A 43 15.07 5.45 -7.09
C PRO A 43 14.55 4.05 -7.44
N ARG A 44 15.21 3.02 -6.91
CA ARG A 44 14.68 1.64 -6.97
C ARG A 44 13.59 1.47 -5.91
N VAL A 45 12.46 0.92 -6.31
CA VAL A 45 11.33 0.65 -5.43
C VAL A 45 11.07 -0.84 -5.37
N THR A 46 10.89 -1.38 -4.17
CA THR A 46 10.35 -2.73 -3.99
C THR A 46 9.02 -2.64 -3.25
N THR A 47 7.97 -3.15 -3.89
CA THR A 47 6.65 -3.28 -3.25
C THR A 47 6.63 -4.51 -2.36
N VAL A 48 6.11 -4.39 -1.14
CA VAL A 48 5.90 -5.50 -0.21
C VAL A 48 4.40 -5.65 0.06
N ILE A 49 3.89 -6.86 -0.19
CA ILE A 49 2.46 -7.19 -0.11
C ILE A 49 2.29 -8.41 0.80
N PRO A 50 1.71 -8.28 1.99
CA PRO A 50 1.22 -9.43 2.76
C PRO A 50 -0.12 -9.87 2.18
N ALA A 51 -0.31 -11.15 1.91
CA ALA A 51 -1.55 -11.70 1.39
C ALA A 51 -1.95 -12.96 2.13
N ARG A 52 -3.25 -13.09 2.41
CA ARG A 52 -3.83 -14.30 2.96
C ARG A 52 -5.24 -14.48 2.44
N ASP A 53 -5.47 -15.56 1.68
CA ASP A 53 -6.75 -15.89 1.07
C ASP A 53 -7.32 -14.74 0.21
N GLU A 54 -6.48 -14.22 -0.72
CA GLU A 54 -6.76 -13.05 -1.58
C GLU A 54 -6.79 -13.41 -3.08
N VAL A 55 -7.19 -14.64 -3.42
CA VAL A 55 -7.17 -15.14 -4.81
C VAL A 55 -7.97 -14.27 -5.78
N GLU A 56 -9.07 -13.66 -5.31
CA GLU A 56 -9.95 -12.84 -6.15
C GLU A 56 -9.34 -11.48 -6.52
N THR A 57 -8.49 -10.92 -5.66
CA THR A 57 -7.97 -9.55 -5.77
C THR A 57 -6.52 -9.50 -6.21
N ILE A 58 -5.68 -10.42 -5.72
CA ILE A 58 -4.23 -10.37 -5.86
C ILE A 58 -3.75 -10.27 -7.31
N GLY A 59 -4.41 -11.00 -8.24
CA GLY A 59 -4.06 -10.94 -9.65
C GLY A 59 -4.22 -9.54 -10.26
N THR A 60 -5.23 -8.80 -9.85
CA THR A 60 -5.46 -7.41 -10.29
C THR A 60 -4.45 -6.46 -9.67
N THR A 61 -4.16 -6.62 -8.39
CA THR A 61 -3.14 -5.84 -7.66
C THR A 61 -1.77 -6.00 -8.32
N ILE A 62 -1.32 -7.24 -8.58
CA ILE A 62 -0.03 -7.52 -9.23
C ILE A 62 0.04 -6.89 -10.62
N ARG A 63 -1.00 -7.06 -11.47
CA ARG A 63 -1.03 -6.43 -12.81
C ARG A 63 -0.95 -4.91 -12.72
N SER A 64 -1.67 -4.29 -11.79
CA SER A 64 -1.68 -2.83 -11.63
C SER A 64 -0.32 -2.27 -11.19
N LEU A 65 0.41 -2.99 -10.36
CA LEU A 65 1.76 -2.63 -9.93
C LEU A 65 2.79 -2.86 -11.05
N LEU A 66 2.73 -3.99 -11.75
CA LEU A 66 3.64 -4.26 -12.86
C LEU A 66 3.42 -3.31 -14.05
N GLY A 67 2.19 -2.80 -14.18
CA GLY A 67 1.79 -1.82 -15.21
C GLY A 67 2.06 -0.36 -14.85
N GLN A 68 2.75 -0.06 -13.75
CA GLN A 68 3.07 1.32 -13.38
C GLN A 68 3.98 1.99 -14.41
N ALA A 69 3.63 3.21 -14.84
CA ALA A 69 4.49 4.08 -15.64
C ALA A 69 5.59 4.69 -14.75
N TYR A 70 6.42 3.83 -14.18
CA TYR A 70 7.52 4.21 -13.29
C TYR A 70 8.86 4.11 -14.01
N PRO A 71 9.63 5.21 -14.13
CA PRO A 71 10.88 5.19 -14.89
C PRO A 71 12.04 4.47 -14.18
N GLY A 72 11.95 4.29 -12.86
CA GLY A 72 12.95 3.54 -12.08
C GLY A 72 12.69 2.04 -12.05
N ALA A 73 13.58 1.30 -11.42
CA ALA A 73 13.39 -0.13 -11.21
C ALA A 73 12.29 -0.38 -10.18
N LEU A 74 11.34 -1.26 -10.51
CA LEU A 74 10.24 -1.67 -9.64
C LEU A 74 10.20 -3.19 -9.56
N SER A 75 10.23 -3.73 -8.35
CA SER A 75 10.05 -5.16 -8.06
C SER A 75 8.97 -5.36 -7.00
N ILE A 76 8.48 -6.60 -6.87
CA ILE A 76 7.40 -6.96 -5.94
C ILE A 76 7.83 -8.16 -5.12
N VAL A 77 7.66 -8.08 -3.82
CA VAL A 77 7.75 -9.18 -2.86
C VAL A 77 6.36 -9.43 -2.30
N LEU A 78 5.75 -10.54 -2.67
CA LEU A 78 4.50 -11.02 -2.09
C LEU A 78 4.83 -12.02 -0.99
N VAL A 79 4.25 -11.85 0.18
CA VAL A 79 4.33 -12.82 1.28
C VAL A 79 2.97 -13.49 1.42
N ASP A 80 2.91 -14.75 1.04
CA ASP A 80 1.73 -15.60 1.19
C ASP A 80 1.68 -16.16 2.61
N ASP A 81 0.82 -15.59 3.46
CA ASP A 81 0.66 -15.94 4.86
C ASP A 81 -0.29 -17.14 5.04
N GLU A 82 0.18 -18.31 4.55
CA GLU A 82 -0.53 -19.60 4.66
C GLU A 82 -1.91 -19.62 3.95
N SER A 83 -2.05 -19.00 2.78
CA SER A 83 -3.28 -19.05 1.98
C SER A 83 -3.63 -20.47 1.55
N ARG A 84 -4.93 -20.74 1.41
CA ARG A 84 -5.46 -22.07 1.02
C ARG A 84 -6.30 -22.02 -0.25
N ASP A 85 -6.47 -20.84 -0.83
CA ASP A 85 -7.36 -20.54 -1.95
C ASP A 85 -6.65 -20.44 -3.30
N GLY A 86 -5.30 -20.54 -3.35
CA GLY A 86 -4.53 -20.37 -4.59
C GLY A 86 -4.01 -18.95 -4.82
N THR A 87 -3.95 -18.12 -3.79
CA THR A 87 -3.45 -16.73 -3.85
C THR A 87 -2.06 -16.64 -4.50
N ALA A 88 -1.09 -17.49 -4.07
CA ALA A 88 0.27 -17.46 -4.59
C ALA A 88 0.34 -17.81 -6.10
N GLU A 89 -0.45 -18.81 -6.53
CA GLU A 89 -0.55 -19.23 -7.93
C GLU A 89 -1.17 -18.12 -8.79
N ALA A 90 -2.24 -17.47 -8.30
CA ALA A 90 -2.89 -16.35 -8.99
C ALA A 90 -1.92 -15.17 -9.19
N ALA A 91 -1.09 -14.86 -8.18
CA ALA A 91 -0.07 -13.82 -8.28
C ALA A 91 1.00 -14.15 -9.34
N ARG A 92 1.52 -15.39 -9.33
CA ARG A 92 2.51 -15.86 -10.34
C ARG A 92 1.93 -15.85 -11.75
N ALA A 93 0.69 -16.31 -11.91
CA ALA A 93 -0.01 -16.30 -13.19
C ALA A 93 -0.20 -14.88 -13.73
N ALA A 94 -0.54 -13.92 -12.86
CA ALA A 94 -0.68 -12.52 -13.23
C ALA A 94 0.64 -11.90 -13.69
N ALA A 95 1.76 -12.18 -13.00
CA ALA A 95 3.09 -11.71 -13.40
C ALA A 95 3.56 -12.35 -14.71
N ALA A 96 3.31 -13.64 -14.92
CA ALA A 96 3.63 -14.34 -16.16
C ALA A 96 2.84 -13.77 -17.35
N ALA A 97 1.54 -13.52 -17.17
CA ALA A 97 0.70 -12.91 -18.20
C ALA A 97 1.14 -11.49 -18.56
N ALA A 98 1.76 -10.75 -17.62
CA ALA A 98 2.35 -9.44 -17.85
C ALA A 98 3.79 -9.51 -18.44
N GLY A 99 4.36 -10.70 -18.68
CA GLY A 99 5.75 -10.87 -19.14
C GLY A 99 6.79 -10.37 -18.14
N SER A 100 6.48 -10.35 -16.84
CA SER A 100 7.28 -9.73 -15.79
C SER A 100 7.49 -10.66 -14.59
N SER A 101 7.61 -11.95 -14.81
CA SER A 101 7.83 -12.94 -13.75
C SER A 101 9.09 -12.71 -12.95
N ASP A 102 10.11 -12.13 -13.57
CA ASP A 102 11.40 -11.76 -12.96
C ASP A 102 11.27 -10.61 -11.94
N ARG A 103 10.18 -9.83 -12.02
CA ARG A 103 9.91 -8.73 -11.12
C ARG A 103 9.07 -9.12 -9.90
N LEU A 104 8.60 -10.37 -9.81
CA LEU A 104 7.80 -10.88 -8.70
C LEU A 104 8.55 -11.97 -7.94
N THR A 105 8.75 -11.77 -6.66
CA THR A 105 9.17 -12.80 -5.70
C THR A 105 7.99 -13.16 -4.81
N VAL A 106 7.65 -14.45 -4.73
CA VAL A 106 6.60 -14.95 -3.84
C VAL A 106 7.25 -15.76 -2.73
N LEU A 107 7.07 -15.30 -1.49
CA LEU A 107 7.54 -15.98 -0.28
C LEU A 107 6.40 -16.74 0.37
N THR A 108 6.67 -17.92 0.86
CA THR A 108 5.78 -18.59 1.83
C THR A 108 6.04 -18.03 3.22
N GLY A 109 5.00 -17.56 3.90
CA GLY A 109 5.07 -17.03 5.24
C GLY A 109 5.59 -18.06 6.23
N ARG A 110 6.36 -17.60 7.22
CA ARG A 110 6.81 -18.45 8.34
C ARG A 110 5.76 -18.43 9.44
N PRO A 111 5.69 -19.46 10.29
CA PRO A 111 4.78 -19.52 11.41
C PRO A 111 4.83 -18.26 12.28
N LEU A 112 3.63 -17.83 12.74
CA LEU A 112 3.46 -16.61 13.52
C LEU A 112 4.12 -16.75 14.92
N PRO A 113 5.12 -15.91 15.27
CA PRO A 113 5.70 -15.93 16.59
C PRO A 113 4.78 -15.27 17.63
N ALA A 114 4.95 -15.63 18.90
CA ALA A 114 4.24 -14.98 19.99
C ALA A 114 4.49 -13.46 20.01
N GLY A 115 3.43 -12.69 20.23
CA GLY A 115 3.48 -11.23 20.29
C GLY A 115 3.37 -10.51 18.95
N TRP A 116 3.27 -11.22 17.82
CA TRP A 116 3.06 -10.65 16.50
C TRP A 116 1.61 -10.85 16.02
N THR A 117 1.14 -9.96 15.13
CA THR A 117 -0.07 -10.17 14.34
C THR A 117 0.31 -10.68 12.95
N GLY A 118 -0.54 -11.52 12.32
CA GLY A 118 -0.23 -12.18 11.05
C GLY A 118 0.23 -11.19 9.98
N LYS A 119 -0.57 -10.17 9.70
CA LYS A 119 -0.27 -9.14 8.68
C LYS A 119 1.06 -8.43 8.93
N VAL A 120 1.35 -8.04 10.18
CA VAL A 120 2.60 -7.33 10.51
C VAL A 120 3.79 -8.28 10.42
N TRP A 121 3.62 -9.55 10.80
CA TRP A 121 4.66 -10.56 10.67
C TRP A 121 4.98 -10.88 9.20
N ALA A 122 3.97 -11.03 8.36
CA ALA A 122 4.16 -11.21 6.92
C ALA A 122 4.86 -9.98 6.29
N MET A 123 4.41 -8.77 6.64
CA MET A 123 5.06 -7.52 6.19
C MET A 123 6.53 -7.47 6.61
N HIS A 124 6.85 -7.81 7.86
CA HIS A 124 8.24 -7.87 8.35
C HIS A 124 9.11 -8.82 7.52
N GLN A 125 8.60 -10.01 7.19
CA GLN A 125 9.32 -10.98 6.35
C GLN A 125 9.57 -10.44 4.94
N GLY A 126 8.57 -9.80 4.36
CA GLY A 126 8.68 -9.17 3.03
C GLY A 126 9.70 -8.03 3.00
N VAL A 127 9.71 -7.19 4.03
CA VAL A 127 10.71 -6.11 4.18
C VAL A 127 12.12 -6.70 4.32
N ALA A 128 12.30 -7.72 5.15
CA ALA A 128 13.59 -8.39 5.31
C ALA A 128 14.10 -8.97 3.97
N GLN A 129 13.22 -9.60 3.19
CA GLN A 129 13.56 -10.11 1.86
C GLN A 129 13.93 -8.97 0.90
N ALA A 130 13.11 -7.92 0.84
CA ALA A 130 13.34 -6.79 -0.06
C ALA A 130 14.70 -6.10 0.22
N THR A 131 15.01 -5.89 1.50
CA THR A 131 16.25 -5.22 1.91
C THR A 131 17.50 -6.11 1.81
N SER A 132 17.34 -7.42 1.66
CA SER A 132 18.47 -8.36 1.42
C SER A 132 18.93 -8.37 -0.04
N ALA A 133 18.21 -7.73 -0.95
CA ALA A 133 18.60 -7.64 -2.37
C ALA A 133 19.89 -6.85 -2.55
N VAL A 134 20.63 -7.17 -3.61
CA VAL A 134 21.88 -6.47 -3.96
C VAL A 134 21.77 -5.98 -5.41
N PRO A 135 21.72 -4.66 -5.62
CA PRO A 135 21.65 -3.59 -4.63
C PRO A 135 20.27 -3.54 -3.93
N PRO A 136 20.19 -3.06 -2.68
CA PRO A 136 18.92 -2.93 -1.98
C PRO A 136 18.03 -1.84 -2.62
N PRO A 137 16.71 -1.88 -2.42
CA PRO A 137 15.84 -0.80 -2.86
C PRO A 137 16.11 0.50 -2.10
N ASP A 138 15.89 1.63 -2.75
CA ASP A 138 15.99 2.95 -2.13
C ASP A 138 14.70 3.28 -1.34
N TYR A 139 13.55 2.74 -1.81
CA TYR A 139 12.24 2.84 -1.16
C TYR A 139 11.50 1.52 -1.11
N LEU A 140 10.69 1.37 -0.08
CA LEU A 140 9.71 0.29 0.04
C LEU A 140 8.30 0.87 -0.13
N LEU A 141 7.52 0.30 -1.05
CA LEU A 141 6.08 0.55 -1.14
C LEU A 141 5.34 -0.55 -0.35
N LEU A 142 4.81 -0.19 0.82
CA LEU A 142 4.03 -1.12 1.64
C LEU A 142 2.56 -0.98 1.25
N THR A 143 1.91 -2.07 0.87
CA THR A 143 0.52 -2.06 0.39
C THR A 143 -0.23 -3.34 0.73
N ASP A 144 -1.55 -3.28 0.67
CA ASP A 144 -2.43 -4.43 0.86
C ASP A 144 -2.64 -5.19 -0.46
N ALA A 145 -3.13 -6.43 -0.36
CA ALA A 145 -3.30 -7.35 -1.49
C ALA A 145 -4.52 -7.04 -2.37
N ASP A 146 -5.40 -6.15 -1.93
CA ASP A 146 -6.66 -5.77 -2.58
C ASP A 146 -6.64 -4.35 -3.20
N ILE A 147 -5.47 -3.70 -3.21
CA ILE A 147 -5.33 -2.34 -3.74
C ILE A 147 -5.02 -2.36 -5.24
N THR A 148 -5.84 -1.64 -6.01
CA THR A 148 -5.59 -1.42 -7.45
C THR A 148 -5.02 -0.04 -7.69
N TYR A 149 -3.90 0.03 -8.40
CA TYR A 149 -3.19 1.26 -8.70
C TYR A 149 -3.52 1.77 -10.11
N GLY A 150 -3.78 3.06 -10.22
CA GLY A 150 -3.74 3.72 -11.54
C GLY A 150 -2.32 3.66 -12.13
N PRO A 151 -2.15 3.69 -13.46
CA PRO A 151 -0.84 3.50 -14.09
C PRO A 151 0.20 4.56 -13.70
N GLU A 152 -0.23 5.73 -13.27
CA GLU A 152 0.62 6.86 -12.90
C GLU A 152 0.66 7.11 -11.38
N ALA A 153 0.31 6.13 -10.55
CA ALA A 153 0.22 6.36 -9.10
C ALA A 153 1.60 6.43 -8.41
N LEU A 154 2.56 5.62 -8.85
CA LEU A 154 3.84 5.48 -8.15
C LEU A 154 4.80 6.64 -8.41
N ALA A 155 4.93 7.09 -9.65
CA ALA A 155 5.92 8.10 -10.01
C ALA A 155 5.71 9.44 -9.25
N PRO A 156 4.50 10.02 -9.17
CA PRO A 156 4.27 11.23 -8.37
C PRO A 156 4.51 11.03 -6.87
N LEU A 157 4.22 9.83 -6.35
CA LEU A 157 4.44 9.50 -4.94
C LEU A 157 5.94 9.54 -4.59
N VAL A 158 6.77 8.90 -5.41
CA VAL A 158 8.23 8.90 -5.27
C VAL A 158 8.81 10.29 -5.50
N ALA A 159 8.37 11.00 -6.54
CA ALA A 159 8.83 12.38 -6.80
C ALA A 159 8.55 13.31 -5.60
N ARG A 160 7.41 13.15 -4.95
CA ARG A 160 7.07 13.90 -3.73
C ARG A 160 7.96 13.54 -2.54
N ALA A 161 8.28 12.25 -2.37
CA ALA A 161 9.20 11.80 -1.32
C ALA A 161 10.59 12.42 -1.51
N GLU A 162 11.12 12.38 -2.74
CA GLU A 162 12.42 12.94 -3.10
C GLU A 162 12.46 14.48 -2.93
N ALA A 163 11.47 15.18 -3.49
CA ALA A 163 11.41 16.65 -3.41
C ALA A 163 11.26 17.15 -1.96
N GLY A 164 10.59 16.39 -1.09
CA GLY A 164 10.39 16.71 0.31
C GLY A 164 11.48 16.21 1.25
N GLY A 165 12.40 15.36 0.79
CA GLY A 165 13.34 14.63 1.64
C GLY A 165 12.61 13.77 2.69
N ASN A 166 11.44 13.23 2.35
CA ASN A 166 10.58 12.54 3.29
C ASN A 166 11.02 11.08 3.49
N ALA A 167 11.20 10.69 4.75
CA ALA A 167 11.41 9.29 5.11
C ALA A 167 10.15 8.43 4.94
N LEU A 168 8.97 9.05 4.98
CA LEU A 168 7.67 8.40 4.80
C LEU A 168 6.74 9.32 4.01
N THR A 169 6.13 8.77 2.96
CA THR A 169 5.06 9.41 2.20
C THR A 169 3.91 8.41 2.06
N SER A 170 2.69 8.83 2.30
CA SER A 170 1.51 7.97 2.29
C SER A 170 0.41 8.56 1.43
N LEU A 171 -0.33 7.71 0.73
CA LEU A 171 -1.58 8.04 0.05
C LEU A 171 -2.74 7.31 0.69
N MET A 172 -3.87 7.99 0.80
CA MET A 172 -5.11 7.36 1.21
C MET A 172 -5.78 6.69 0.00
N VAL A 173 -6.13 5.43 0.16
CA VAL A 173 -6.86 4.67 -0.87
C VAL A 173 -8.28 5.20 -1.02
N LYS A 174 -8.75 5.35 -2.25
CA LYS A 174 -10.14 5.64 -2.53
C LYS A 174 -10.95 4.35 -2.39
N LEU A 175 -11.87 4.33 -1.44
CA LEU A 175 -12.78 3.20 -1.28
C LEU A 175 -13.70 3.08 -2.50
N ARG A 176 -13.85 1.87 -3.02
CA ARG A 176 -14.80 1.56 -4.08
C ARG A 176 -16.15 1.22 -3.43
N CYS A 177 -17.10 2.15 -3.50
CA CYS A 177 -18.45 1.96 -3.04
C CYS A 177 -19.34 1.76 -4.29
N GLU A 178 -19.84 0.54 -4.50
CA GLU A 178 -20.69 0.20 -5.67
C GLU A 178 -22.20 0.25 -5.36
N SER A 179 -22.56 0.27 -4.08
CA SER A 179 -23.95 0.40 -3.64
C SER A 179 -24.06 1.36 -2.46
N LEU A 180 -25.16 2.09 -2.41
CA LEU A 180 -25.64 2.70 -1.19
C LEU A 180 -26.29 1.55 -0.39
N ALA A 181 -25.61 1.08 0.66
CA ALA A 181 -26.18 0.12 1.59
C ALA A 181 -27.13 0.82 2.57
#